data_b1c0716f3c80f03dccc32ed4997ec2e5
#
_entry.id   b1c0716f3c80f03dccc32ed4997ec2e5
#
_cell.length_a   1.000
_cell.length_b   1.000
_cell.length_c   1.000
_cell.angle_alpha   90.00
_cell.angle_beta   90.00
_cell.angle_gamma   90.00
#
_symmetry.space_group_name_H-M   'P 1'
#
loop_
_entity.id
_entity.type
_entity.pdbx_description
1 polymer ?
#
loop_
_entity_poly.entity_id
_entity_poly.type
_entity_poly.pdbx_seq_one_letter_code
_entity_poly.pdbx_strand_id
1 'polypeptide(L)'
;KTKTRWLDRVTTYDAEGRKIEQIEYASYGQKWRETYEYGEHGRVVREVEYDDRDKPKSIRKYEYNSDGTKKKQYNYAPNGRLQTIKVFEYVIGE
;
A
#
# COMPACT_ATOMS: atom_id res chain seq x y z
N LYS A 1 20.96 34.45 0.03
CA LYS A 1 20.71 33.31 0.86
C LYS A 1 19.99 32.21 0.09
N THR A 2 20.54 31.02 0.14
CA THR A 2 20.00 29.90 -0.58
C THR A 2 19.10 29.07 0.32
N LYS A 3 17.92 28.76 -0.18
CA LYS A 3 16.99 27.93 0.52
C LYS A 3 17.05 26.53 -0.08
N THR A 4 17.39 25.55 0.75
CA THR A 4 17.43 24.17 0.32
C THR A 4 16.01 23.63 0.21
N ARG A 5 15.72 23.05 -0.93
CA ARG A 5 14.43 22.42 -1.16
C ARG A 5 14.64 20.95 -1.48
N TRP A 6 13.84 20.12 -0.87
CA TRP A 6 13.81 18.72 -1.23
C TRP A 6 12.38 18.26 -1.27
N LEU A 7 12.16 17.16 -1.96
CA LEU A 7 10.82 16.61 -2.08
C LEU A 7 10.51 15.80 -0.82
N ASP A 8 9.42 16.16 -0.15
CA ASP A 8 8.95 15.39 0.99
C ASP A 8 8.30 14.10 0.56
N ARG A 9 7.60 14.13 -0.58
CA ARG A 9 6.83 12.99 -1.03
C ARG A 9 6.77 12.97 -2.55
N VAL A 10 6.95 11.77 -3.10
CA VAL A 10 6.78 11.55 -4.54
C VAL A 10 5.74 10.46 -4.70
N THR A 11 4.71 10.75 -5.49
CA THR A 11 3.66 9.80 -5.79
C THR A 11 3.67 9.51 -7.28
N THR A 12 3.66 8.22 -7.64
CA THR A 12 3.66 7.79 -9.03
C THR A 12 2.32 7.15 -9.35
N TYR A 13 1.77 7.48 -10.50
CA TYR A 13 0.48 6.99 -10.98
C TYR A 13 0.67 6.19 -12.26
N ASP A 14 -0.21 5.22 -12.49
CA ASP A 14 -0.20 4.47 -13.75
C ASP A 14 -0.96 5.24 -14.82
N ALA A 15 -1.09 4.61 -16.00
CA ALA A 15 -1.74 5.27 -17.15
C ALA A 15 -3.21 5.57 -16.89
N GLU A 16 -3.85 4.84 -15.98
CA GLU A 16 -5.25 5.07 -15.62
C GLU A 16 -5.41 6.05 -14.47
N GLY A 17 -4.30 6.62 -13.98
CA GLY A 17 -4.35 7.59 -12.90
C GLY A 17 -4.42 6.98 -11.50
N ARG A 18 -4.13 5.68 -11.37
CA ARG A 18 -4.15 5.02 -10.08
C ARG A 18 -2.76 5.09 -9.45
N LYS A 19 -2.73 5.32 -8.15
CA LYS A 19 -1.47 5.43 -7.42
C LYS A 19 -0.79 4.06 -7.33
N ILE A 20 0.43 3.96 -7.84
CA ILE A 20 1.19 2.70 -7.80
C ILE A 20 2.37 2.74 -6.85
N GLU A 21 2.83 3.94 -6.50
CA GLU A 21 3.97 4.05 -5.59
C GLU A 21 3.92 5.39 -4.88
N GLN A 22 4.35 5.39 -3.63
CA GLN A 22 4.49 6.62 -2.87
C GLN A 22 5.76 6.50 -2.04
N ILE A 23 6.64 7.51 -2.15
CA ILE A 23 7.89 7.54 -1.40
C ILE A 23 7.89 8.82 -0.57
N GLU A 24 8.19 8.68 0.70
CA GLU A 24 8.37 9.84 1.56
C GLU A 24 9.85 9.98 1.89
N TYR A 25 10.36 11.22 1.78
CA TYR A 25 11.76 11.52 1.99
C TYR A 25 11.97 12.36 3.23
N ALA A 26 13.06 12.10 3.91
CA ALA A 26 13.58 12.95 4.96
C ALA A 26 14.89 13.55 4.46
N SER A 27 15.55 14.36 5.29
CA SER A 27 16.80 14.99 4.87
C SER A 27 17.89 13.98 4.54
N TYR A 28 17.82 12.77 5.11
CA TYR A 28 18.81 11.73 4.89
C TYR A 28 18.50 10.83 3.70
N GLY A 29 17.35 11.01 3.04
CA GLY A 29 16.95 10.17 1.92
C GLY A 29 15.58 9.57 2.15
N GLN A 30 15.37 8.35 1.63
CA GLN A 30 14.09 7.70 1.75
C GLN A 30 13.76 7.38 3.21
N LYS A 31 12.56 7.78 3.62
CA LYS A 31 12.03 7.49 4.94
C LYS A 31 11.20 6.21 4.91
N TRP A 32 10.35 6.08 3.91
CA TRP A 32 9.61 4.86 3.63
C TRP A 32 9.09 4.90 2.19
N ARG A 33 8.67 3.75 1.71
CA ARG A 33 8.09 3.60 0.37
C ARG A 33 6.95 2.62 0.45
N GLU A 34 5.91 2.87 -0.33
CA GLU A 34 4.76 1.98 -0.40
C GLU A 34 4.39 1.77 -1.85
N THR A 35 4.10 0.53 -2.22
CA THR A 35 3.67 0.19 -3.57
C THR A 35 2.29 -0.43 -3.53
N TYR A 36 1.57 -0.28 -4.64
CA TYR A 36 0.19 -0.73 -4.75
C TYR A 36 0.01 -1.48 -6.06
N GLU A 37 -0.69 -2.63 -6.00
CA GLU A 37 -1.05 -3.38 -7.19
C GLU A 37 -2.56 -3.48 -7.25
N TYR A 38 -3.10 -3.35 -8.45
CA TYR A 38 -4.55 -3.31 -8.66
C TYR A 38 -5.00 -4.55 -9.41
N GLY A 39 -6.21 -5.03 -9.07
CA GLY A 39 -6.82 -6.16 -9.74
C GLY A 39 -7.70 -5.70 -10.90
N GLU A 40 -8.46 -6.66 -11.44
CA GLU A 40 -9.25 -6.45 -12.66
C GLU A 40 -10.25 -5.31 -12.55
N HIS A 41 -10.77 -5.06 -11.36
CA HIS A 41 -11.82 -4.07 -11.16
C HIS A 41 -11.28 -2.75 -10.63
N GLY A 42 -9.97 -2.53 -10.75
CA GLY A 42 -9.38 -1.28 -10.32
C GLY A 42 -9.26 -1.12 -8.82
N ARG A 43 -9.35 -2.20 -8.08
CA ARG A 43 -9.21 -2.18 -6.62
C ARG A 43 -7.84 -2.69 -6.22
N VAL A 44 -7.28 -2.12 -5.16
CA VAL A 44 -5.98 -2.54 -4.64
C VAL A 44 -6.08 -3.97 -4.16
N VAL A 45 -5.22 -4.85 -4.71
CA VAL A 45 -5.17 -6.25 -4.27
C VAL A 45 -3.91 -6.56 -3.46
N ARG A 46 -2.90 -5.69 -3.55
CA ARG A 46 -1.66 -5.91 -2.80
C ARG A 46 -1.00 -4.58 -2.51
N GLU A 47 -0.52 -4.44 -1.27
CA GLU A 47 0.28 -3.29 -0.85
C GLU A 47 1.53 -3.80 -0.17
N VAL A 48 2.67 -3.16 -0.46
CA VAL A 48 3.93 -3.48 0.20
C VAL A 48 4.50 -2.19 0.78
N GLU A 49 4.88 -2.24 2.03
CA GLU A 49 5.53 -1.12 2.70
C GLU A 49 7.00 -1.46 2.89
N TYR A 50 7.88 -0.51 2.56
CA TYR A 50 9.33 -0.65 2.65
C TYR A 50 9.86 0.37 3.64
N ASP A 51 10.91 0.00 4.36
CA ASP A 51 11.54 0.88 5.34
C ASP A 51 12.54 1.84 4.66
N ASP A 52 13.31 2.56 5.47
CA ASP A 52 14.25 3.56 4.97
C ASP A 52 15.47 2.94 4.28
N ARG A 53 15.65 1.63 4.37
CA ARG A 53 16.69 0.90 3.64
C ARG A 53 16.11 0.14 2.46
N ASP A 54 14.86 0.44 2.14
CA ASP A 54 14.16 -0.17 1.02
C ASP A 54 13.95 -1.68 1.19
N LYS A 55 13.86 -2.13 2.42
CA LYS A 55 13.55 -3.52 2.72
C LYS A 55 12.08 -3.67 3.05
N PRO A 56 11.44 -4.75 2.60
CA PRO A 56 10.03 -4.95 2.91
C PRO A 56 9.80 -4.95 4.42
N LYS A 57 8.78 -4.22 4.83
CA LYS A 57 8.40 -4.10 6.23
C LYS A 57 7.10 -4.83 6.49
N SER A 58 6.14 -4.68 5.58
CA SER A 58 4.87 -5.38 5.68
C SER A 58 4.26 -5.55 4.30
N ILE A 59 3.48 -6.61 4.14
CA ILE A 59 2.81 -6.92 2.89
C ILE A 59 1.36 -7.21 3.23
N ARG A 60 0.44 -6.58 2.50
CA ARG A 60 -0.99 -6.79 2.68
C ARG A 60 -1.60 -7.21 1.35
N LYS A 61 -2.49 -8.20 1.40
CA LYS A 61 -3.27 -8.61 0.23
C LYS A 61 -4.75 -8.52 0.57
N TYR A 62 -5.55 -8.22 -0.42
CA TYR A 62 -6.99 -8.00 -0.23
C TYR A 62 -7.80 -8.87 -1.16
N GLU A 63 -8.90 -9.40 -0.64
CA GLU A 63 -9.94 -10.07 -1.43
C GLU A 63 -11.22 -9.25 -1.31
N TYR A 64 -11.98 -9.22 -2.37
CA TYR A 64 -13.21 -8.43 -2.42
C TYR A 64 -14.41 -9.30 -2.75
N ASN A 65 -15.54 -8.89 -2.22
CA ASN A 65 -16.83 -9.45 -2.60
C ASN A 65 -17.22 -8.92 -3.98
N SER A 66 -18.22 -9.57 -4.59
CA SER A 66 -18.67 -9.17 -5.93
C SER A 66 -19.20 -7.74 -5.97
N ASP A 67 -19.68 -7.22 -4.82
CA ASP A 67 -20.21 -5.86 -4.76
C ASP A 67 -19.14 -4.80 -4.52
N GLY A 68 -17.86 -5.21 -4.42
CA GLY A 68 -16.75 -4.29 -4.25
C GLY A 68 -16.33 -4.04 -2.82
N THR A 69 -17.05 -4.59 -1.85
CA THR A 69 -16.63 -4.47 -0.46
C THR A 69 -15.49 -5.44 -0.16
N LYS A 70 -14.66 -5.11 0.83
CA LYS A 70 -13.56 -6.00 1.20
C LYS A 70 -14.10 -7.25 1.87
N LYS A 71 -13.58 -8.40 1.46
CA LYS A 71 -13.93 -9.68 2.05
C LYS A 71 -12.91 -10.10 3.09
N LYS A 72 -11.63 -10.06 2.71
CA LYS A 72 -10.54 -10.46 3.61
C LYS A 72 -9.32 -9.60 3.36
N GLN A 73 -8.52 -9.44 4.39
CA GLN A 73 -7.22 -8.82 4.31
C GLN A 73 -6.20 -9.78 4.92
N TYR A 74 -5.14 -10.06 4.15
CA TYR A 74 -4.06 -10.94 4.58
C TYR A 74 -2.85 -10.08 4.90
N ASN A 75 -2.30 -10.23 6.10
CA ASN A 75 -1.14 -9.47 6.53
C ASN A 75 0.04 -10.42 6.65
N TYR A 76 1.12 -10.10 5.94
CA TYR A 76 2.31 -10.93 5.88
C TYR A 76 3.50 -10.22 6.51
N ALA A 77 4.38 -11.01 7.11
CA ALA A 77 5.68 -10.54 7.59
C ALA A 77 6.58 -10.25 6.39
N PRO A 78 7.69 -9.51 6.61
CA PRO A 78 8.63 -9.21 5.53
C PRO A 78 9.16 -10.43 4.80
N ASN A 79 9.26 -11.57 5.49
CA ASN A 79 9.76 -12.81 4.90
C ASN A 79 8.68 -13.56 4.11
N GLY A 80 7.48 -12.98 3.98
CA GLY A 80 6.39 -13.60 3.24
C GLY A 80 5.51 -14.53 4.05
N ARG A 81 5.77 -14.66 5.34
CA ARG A 81 4.97 -15.51 6.22
C ARG A 81 3.65 -14.83 6.56
N LEU A 82 2.55 -15.56 6.39
CA LEU A 82 1.24 -15.05 6.79
C LEU A 82 1.18 -14.90 8.31
N GLN A 83 0.83 -13.71 8.77
CA GLN A 83 0.72 -13.42 10.19
C GLN A 83 -0.71 -13.40 10.68
N THR A 84 -1.57 -12.67 9.98
CA THR A 84 -2.96 -12.52 10.40
C THR A 84 -3.86 -12.47 9.18
N ILE A 85 -5.13 -12.84 9.39
CA ILE A 85 -6.18 -12.69 8.40
C ILE A 85 -7.27 -11.88 9.07
N LYS A 86 -7.67 -10.80 8.41
CA LYS A 86 -8.79 -9.97 8.86
C LYS A 86 -9.97 -10.26 7.97
N VAL A 87 -11.09 -10.65 8.59
CA VAL A 87 -12.33 -10.95 7.87
C VAL A 87 -13.30 -9.81 8.11
N PHE A 88 -13.90 -9.32 7.03
CA PHE A 88 -14.87 -8.24 7.10
C PHE A 88 -16.27 -8.81 6.97
N GLU A 89 -17.13 -8.46 7.92
CA GLU A 89 -18.52 -8.87 7.88
C GLU A 89 -19.37 -7.61 7.82
N TYR A 90 -20.36 -7.65 6.96
CA TYR A 90 -21.24 -6.51 6.76
C TYR A 90 -22.66 -6.89 7.16
N VAL A 91 -23.19 -6.14 8.10
CA VAL A 91 -24.54 -6.37 8.60
C VAL A 91 -25.43 -5.30 8.00
N ILE A 92 -26.52 -5.76 7.35
CA ILE A 92 -27.49 -4.85 6.77
C ILE A 92 -28.54 -4.56 7.83
N GLY A 93 -28.59 -3.31 8.27
CA GLY A 93 -29.60 -2.90 9.22
C GLY A 93 -30.93 -2.66 8.52
N GLU A 94 -31.98 -2.67 9.30
CA GLU A 94 -33.31 -2.42 8.76
C GLU A 94 -33.89 -1.12 9.25
#